data_6e9459567b68a5702ecaacc6fa6e34f1
#
_entry.id   6e9459567b68a5702ecaacc6fa6e34f1
#
_cell.length_a   1.000
_cell.length_b   1.000
_cell.length_c   1.000
_cell.angle_alpha   90.00
_cell.angle_beta   90.00
_cell.angle_gamma   90.00
#
_symmetry.space_group_name_H-M   'P 1'
#
loop_
_entity.id
_entity.type
_entity.pdbx_description
1 polymer ?
#
loop_
_entity_poly.entity_id
_entity_poly.type
_entity_poly.pdbx_seq_one_letter_code
_entity_poly.pdbx_strand_id
1 'polypeptide(L)'
;CPVGATFTSPDGFVLVDEKRCVGCAYCIQACPYSVRFIHPDKKTVEKCTWCYQRVRKGLLPACVEVCPTGARKFGSMKDETSEVYKILKGPGVLTVLKKEMGTFPALYYKGARREVI
;
A
#
# COMPACT_ATOMS: atom_id res chain seq x y z
N CYS A 1 -14.63 -2.82 7.64
CA CYS A 1 -14.35 -2.79 9.08
C CYS A 1 -15.62 -2.43 9.85
N PRO A 2 -16.13 -3.30 10.73
CA PRO A 2 -17.42 -3.06 11.40
C PRO A 2 -17.36 -1.90 12.42
N VAL A 3 -16.19 -1.59 12.92
CA VAL A 3 -15.98 -0.50 13.92
C VAL A 3 -15.31 0.76 13.33
N GLY A 4 -15.16 0.83 12.02
CA GLY A 4 -14.54 1.98 11.36
C GLY A 4 -13.06 2.21 11.71
N ALA A 5 -12.36 1.19 12.24
CA ALA A 5 -10.95 1.31 12.58
C ALA A 5 -10.05 1.41 11.34
N THR A 6 -10.41 0.77 10.23
CA THR A 6 -9.72 0.96 8.94
C THR A 6 -10.34 2.14 8.23
N PHE A 7 -9.54 3.13 7.89
CA PHE A 7 -9.98 4.36 7.23
C PHE A 7 -8.96 4.84 6.19
N THR A 8 -9.40 5.72 5.32
CA THR A 8 -8.52 6.41 4.37
C THR A 8 -8.27 7.83 4.88
N SER A 9 -7.00 8.21 5.01
CA SER A 9 -6.61 9.57 5.37
C SER A 9 -6.93 10.55 4.23
N PRO A 10 -7.03 11.86 4.50
CA PRO A 10 -7.22 12.87 3.45
C PRO A 10 -6.16 12.83 2.35
N ASP A 11 -4.94 12.39 2.69
CA ASP A 11 -3.82 12.24 1.77
C ASP A 11 -3.88 10.91 0.96
N GLY A 12 -4.92 10.09 1.15
CA GLY A 12 -5.13 8.84 0.42
C GLY A 12 -4.48 7.59 1.03
N PHE A 13 -3.90 7.67 2.23
CA PHE A 13 -3.33 6.50 2.91
C PHE A 13 -4.42 5.69 3.61
N VAL A 14 -4.42 4.38 3.41
CA VAL A 14 -5.28 3.47 4.17
C VAL A 14 -4.58 3.08 5.46
N LEU A 15 -5.15 3.48 6.59
CA LEU A 15 -4.59 3.32 7.92
C LEU A 15 -5.53 2.51 8.81
N VAL A 16 -5.02 2.07 9.95
CA VAL A 16 -5.79 1.40 11.00
C VAL A 16 -5.64 2.19 12.30
N ASP A 17 -6.76 2.58 12.90
CA ASP A 17 -6.79 3.17 14.23
C ASP A 17 -6.77 2.04 15.27
N GLU A 18 -5.65 1.92 15.97
CA GLU A 18 -5.44 0.88 17.00
C GLU A 18 -6.47 0.98 18.14
N LYS A 19 -6.89 2.20 18.50
CA LYS A 19 -7.84 2.40 19.60
C LYS A 19 -9.26 1.93 19.28
N ARG A 20 -9.63 1.94 17.98
CA ARG A 20 -10.91 1.45 17.51
C ARG A 20 -10.88 -0.02 17.12
N CYS A 21 -9.70 -0.56 16.81
CA CYS A 21 -9.57 -1.93 16.32
C CYS A 21 -9.85 -2.95 17.43
N VAL A 22 -10.87 -3.78 17.22
CA VAL A 22 -11.25 -4.85 18.15
C VAL A 22 -10.62 -6.21 17.81
N GLY A 23 -9.72 -6.27 16.82
CA GLY A 23 -9.03 -7.51 16.44
C GLY A 23 -9.91 -8.59 15.81
N CYS A 24 -11.09 -8.25 15.27
CA CYS A 24 -12.05 -9.23 14.74
C CYS A 24 -11.59 -9.99 13.48
N ALA A 25 -10.45 -9.65 12.92
CA ALA A 25 -9.82 -10.29 11.76
C ALA A 25 -10.61 -10.23 10.42
N TYR A 26 -11.78 -9.62 10.34
CA TYR A 26 -12.56 -9.52 9.09
C TYR A 26 -11.77 -8.94 7.93
N CYS A 27 -10.99 -7.89 8.18
CA CYS A 27 -10.16 -7.26 7.15
C CYS A 27 -8.97 -8.11 6.71
N ILE A 28 -8.55 -9.08 7.52
CA ILE A 28 -7.53 -10.08 7.15
C ILE A 28 -8.14 -11.09 6.19
N GLN A 29 -9.31 -11.63 6.53
CA GLN A 29 -10.03 -12.61 5.70
C GLN A 29 -10.46 -12.02 4.35
N ALA A 30 -10.91 -10.76 4.36
CA ALA A 30 -11.36 -10.06 3.16
C ALA A 30 -10.20 -9.61 2.24
N CYS A 31 -8.97 -9.58 2.72
CA CYS A 31 -7.83 -9.09 1.93
C CYS A 31 -7.32 -10.17 0.96
N PRO A 32 -7.48 -10.02 -0.37
CA PRO A 32 -7.01 -11.00 -1.32
C PRO A 32 -5.49 -11.10 -1.40
N TYR A 33 -4.77 -10.11 -0.87
CA TYR A 33 -3.30 -10.02 -0.90
C TYR A 33 -2.62 -10.59 0.33
N SER A 34 -3.38 -10.96 1.39
CA SER A 34 -2.84 -11.45 2.66
C SER A 34 -1.81 -10.52 3.32
N VAL A 35 -2.00 -9.19 3.18
CA VAL A 35 -1.05 -8.18 3.66
C VAL A 35 -1.40 -7.59 5.03
N ARG A 36 -2.41 -8.14 5.71
CA ARG A 36 -2.82 -7.75 7.05
C ARG A 36 -2.53 -8.87 8.04
N PHE A 37 -2.14 -8.51 9.24
CA PHE A 37 -1.85 -9.46 10.31
C PHE A 37 -2.30 -8.90 11.68
N ILE A 38 -2.43 -9.77 12.67
CA ILE A 38 -2.68 -9.38 14.06
C ILE A 38 -1.32 -9.12 14.74
N HIS A 39 -1.15 -7.95 15.33
CA HIS A 39 0.02 -7.67 16.15
C HIS A 39 -0.01 -8.56 17.41
N PRO A 40 1.06 -9.30 17.71
CA PRO A 40 1.04 -10.31 18.78
C PRO A 40 0.76 -9.74 20.16
N ASP A 41 1.25 -8.55 20.47
CA ASP A 41 1.07 -7.92 21.78
C ASP A 41 -0.19 -7.05 21.83
N LYS A 42 -0.39 -6.18 20.85
CA LYS A 42 -1.52 -5.23 20.82
C LYS A 42 -2.86 -5.87 20.50
N LYS A 43 -2.86 -7.08 19.91
CA LYS A 43 -4.06 -7.80 19.45
C LYS A 43 -4.91 -7.00 18.44
N THR A 44 -4.36 -5.98 17.82
CA THR A 44 -4.95 -5.16 16.77
C THR A 44 -4.40 -5.53 15.41
N VAL A 45 -5.15 -5.21 14.34
CA VAL A 45 -4.69 -5.47 12.98
C VAL A 45 -3.66 -4.43 12.56
N GLU A 46 -2.58 -4.90 11.96
CA GLU A 46 -1.57 -4.04 11.34
C GLU A 46 -1.38 -4.39 9.86
N LYS A 47 -0.80 -3.47 9.12
CA LYS A 47 -0.38 -3.60 7.73
C LYS A 47 0.64 -2.52 7.39
N CYS A 48 1.26 -2.62 6.22
CA CYS A 48 2.10 -1.54 5.69
C CYS A 48 1.32 -0.22 5.63
N THR A 49 1.86 0.83 6.26
CA THR A 49 1.30 2.19 6.29
C THR A 49 1.93 3.11 5.24
N TRP A 50 2.77 2.58 4.34
CA TRP A 50 3.62 3.37 3.44
C TRP A 50 4.56 4.32 4.18
N CYS A 51 4.94 3.97 5.41
CA CYS A 51 5.71 4.85 6.30
C CYS A 51 5.06 6.24 6.46
N TYR A 52 3.75 6.28 6.71
CA TYR A 52 2.95 7.49 6.78
C TYR A 52 3.60 8.61 7.58
N GLN A 53 4.18 8.28 8.74
CA GLN A 53 4.88 9.23 9.61
C GLN A 53 6.12 9.86 8.97
N ARG A 54 6.79 9.16 8.03
CA ARG A 54 7.94 9.67 7.27
C ARG A 54 7.47 10.53 6.11
N VAL A 55 6.50 10.03 5.35
CA VAL A 55 5.99 10.71 4.14
C VAL A 55 5.38 12.07 4.50
N ARG A 56 4.68 12.18 5.61
CA ARG A 56 4.16 13.47 6.10
C ARG A 56 5.26 14.49 6.46
N LYS A 57 6.48 14.05 6.68
CA LYS A 57 7.64 14.91 6.90
C LYS A 57 8.44 15.16 5.62
N GLY A 58 7.90 14.79 4.46
CA GLY A 58 8.58 14.94 3.16
C GLY A 58 9.68 13.90 2.90
N LEU A 59 9.77 12.84 3.72
CA LEU A 59 10.74 11.76 3.54
C LEU A 59 10.14 10.61 2.72
N LEU A 60 10.98 9.86 2.03
CA LEU A 60 10.57 8.64 1.35
C LEU A 60 10.24 7.52 2.34
N PRO A 61 9.36 6.56 1.96
CA PRO A 61 9.23 5.30 2.70
C PRO A 61 10.57 4.59 2.84
N ALA A 62 10.84 4.02 4.02
CA ALA A 62 12.13 3.41 4.31
C ALA A 62 12.55 2.34 3.27
N CYS A 63 11.60 1.50 2.84
CA CYS A 63 11.88 0.47 1.83
C CYS A 63 12.22 1.01 0.43
N VAL A 64 11.84 2.24 0.13
CA VAL A 64 12.21 2.93 -1.11
C VAL A 64 13.62 3.51 -0.97
N GLU A 65 13.88 4.17 0.16
CA GLU A 65 15.14 4.83 0.44
C GLU A 65 16.32 3.86 0.49
N VAL A 66 16.12 2.69 1.13
CA VAL A 66 17.18 1.66 1.26
C VAL A 66 17.28 0.72 0.06
N CYS A 67 16.49 0.90 -0.98
CA CYS A 67 16.51 0.00 -2.13
C CYS A 67 17.77 0.21 -2.97
N PRO A 68 18.75 -0.73 -2.97
CA PRO A 68 20.04 -0.50 -3.61
C PRO A 68 19.94 -0.41 -5.14
N THR A 69 18.95 -1.08 -5.72
CA THR A 69 18.75 -1.08 -7.18
C THR A 69 17.81 0.04 -7.66
N GLY A 70 17.22 0.82 -6.73
CA GLY A 70 16.20 1.82 -7.06
C GLY A 70 14.93 1.24 -7.69
N ALA A 71 14.69 -0.07 -7.54
CA ALA A 71 13.53 -0.76 -8.14
C ALA A 71 12.20 -0.31 -7.52
N ARG A 72 12.23 0.19 -6.28
CA ARG A 72 11.03 0.69 -5.60
C ARG A 72 10.91 2.18 -5.82
N LYS A 73 9.75 2.62 -6.33
CA LYS A 73 9.43 4.03 -6.54
C LYS A 73 8.19 4.38 -5.72
N PHE A 74 8.16 5.60 -5.20
CA PHE A 74 7.03 6.11 -4.44
C PHE A 74 6.77 7.55 -4.84
N GLY A 75 5.49 7.92 -4.98
CA GLY A 75 5.11 9.27 -5.33
C GLY A 75 3.61 9.38 -5.62
N SER A 76 3.17 10.60 -5.90
CA SER A 76 1.79 10.88 -6.29
C SER A 76 1.50 10.41 -7.71
N MET A 77 0.39 9.73 -7.88
CA MET A 77 -0.13 9.37 -9.22
C MET A 77 -0.86 10.53 -9.90
N LYS A 78 -1.13 11.62 -9.18
CA LYS A 78 -1.82 12.81 -9.67
C LYS A 78 -0.89 13.96 -10.02
N ASP A 79 0.33 13.94 -9.50
CA ASP A 79 1.32 14.99 -9.69
C ASP A 79 2.17 14.66 -10.93
N GLU A 80 2.04 15.47 -11.97
CA GLU A 80 2.76 15.32 -13.25
C GLU A 80 4.29 15.43 -13.09
N THR A 81 4.76 16.10 -12.07
CA THR A 81 6.18 16.23 -11.77
C THR A 81 6.76 14.97 -11.14
N SER A 82 5.90 14.14 -10.51
CA SER A 82 6.27 12.90 -9.84
C SER A 82 6.89 11.88 -10.80
N GLU A 83 7.98 11.23 -10.37
CA GLU A 83 8.58 10.12 -11.11
C GLU A 83 7.58 8.98 -11.34
N VAL A 84 6.72 8.70 -10.35
CA VAL A 84 5.68 7.67 -10.45
C VAL A 84 4.67 8.00 -11.53
N TYR A 85 4.22 9.25 -11.63
CA TYR A 85 3.32 9.69 -12.71
C TYR A 85 3.94 9.45 -14.10
N LYS A 86 5.22 9.84 -14.27
CA LYS A 86 5.95 9.64 -15.53
C LYS A 86 6.10 8.17 -15.89
N ILE A 87 6.34 7.30 -14.90
CA ILE A 87 6.41 5.85 -15.12
C ILE A 87 5.05 5.27 -15.52
N LEU A 88 3.96 5.73 -14.89
CA LEU A 88 2.59 5.27 -15.18
C LEU A 88 2.12 5.67 -16.60
N LYS A 89 2.56 6.83 -17.08
CA LYS A 89 2.23 7.34 -18.43
C LYS A 89 3.27 6.96 -19.49
N GLY A 90 4.43 6.47 -19.07
CA GLY A 90 5.52 6.08 -19.96
C GLY A 90 5.28 4.73 -20.64
N PRO A 91 6.18 4.35 -21.55
CA PRO A 91 6.11 3.07 -22.26
C PRO A 91 6.42 1.90 -21.31
N GLY A 92 5.73 0.81 -21.53
CA GLY A 92 5.92 -0.45 -20.82
C GLY A 92 4.64 -0.99 -20.22
N VAL A 93 4.63 -2.29 -20.01
CA VAL A 93 3.49 -2.98 -19.39
C VAL A 93 3.58 -2.85 -17.89
N LEU A 94 2.57 -2.23 -17.31
CA LEU A 94 2.36 -2.16 -15.87
C LEU A 94 1.23 -3.10 -15.50
N THR A 95 1.43 -3.86 -14.47
CA THR A 95 0.46 -4.82 -13.95
C THR A 95 0.21 -4.58 -12.47
N VAL A 96 -0.92 -5.09 -11.99
CA VAL A 96 -1.28 -5.11 -10.56
C VAL A 96 -1.52 -6.55 -10.14
N LEU A 97 -1.29 -6.86 -8.87
CA LEU A 97 -1.59 -8.19 -8.34
C LEU A 97 -3.11 -8.42 -8.34
N LYS A 98 -3.52 -9.64 -8.71
CA LYS A 98 -4.91 -10.11 -8.64
C LYS A 98 -5.91 -9.12 -9.24
N LYS A 99 -5.65 -8.69 -10.46
CA LYS A 99 -6.49 -7.73 -11.21
C LYS A 99 -7.96 -8.16 -11.27
N GLU A 100 -8.19 -9.46 -11.34
CA GLU A 100 -9.51 -10.09 -11.39
C GLU A 100 -10.38 -9.83 -10.15
N MET A 101 -9.75 -9.48 -9.03
CA MET A 101 -10.46 -9.18 -7.77
C MET A 101 -11.10 -7.78 -7.75
N GLY A 102 -10.82 -6.92 -8.73
CA GLY A 102 -11.43 -5.60 -8.87
C GLY A 102 -11.16 -4.61 -7.73
N THR A 103 -10.07 -4.78 -6.99
CA THR A 103 -9.76 -3.97 -5.80
C THR A 103 -9.02 -2.68 -6.10
N PHE A 104 -8.64 -2.45 -7.35
CA PHE A 104 -7.93 -1.24 -7.82
C PHE A 104 -6.70 -0.87 -6.97
N PRO A 105 -5.73 -1.77 -6.78
CA PRO A 105 -4.58 -1.49 -5.94
C PRO A 105 -3.70 -0.38 -6.54
N ALA A 106 -3.14 0.46 -5.66
CA ALA A 106 -2.20 1.53 -6.04
C ALA A 106 -0.73 1.07 -6.06
N LEU A 107 -0.48 -0.23 -6.10
CA LEU A 107 0.84 -0.83 -6.25
C LEU A 107 0.94 -1.48 -7.63
N TYR A 108 1.87 -0.98 -8.43
CA TYR A 108 2.10 -1.42 -9.80
C TYR A 108 3.44 -2.11 -9.93
N TYR A 109 3.50 -3.07 -10.84
CA TYR A 109 4.70 -3.83 -11.18
C TYR A 109 5.02 -3.61 -12.65
N LYS A 110 6.28 -3.22 -12.94
CA LYS A 110 6.78 -3.07 -14.31
C LYS A 110 7.54 -4.34 -14.69
N GLY A 111 7.14 -4.99 -15.79
CA GLY A 111 7.80 -6.19 -16.29
C GLY A 111 7.64 -7.43 -15.42
N ALA A 112 6.62 -7.50 -14.57
CA ALA A 112 6.35 -8.69 -13.76
C ALA A 112 5.95 -9.88 -14.66
N ARG A 113 6.44 -11.08 -14.29
CA ARG A 113 6.06 -12.34 -14.97
C ARG A 113 4.68 -12.78 -14.50
N ARG A 114 3.97 -13.55 -15.34
CA ARG A 114 2.61 -14.05 -15.03
C ARG A 114 2.53 -14.87 -13.74
N GLU A 115 3.61 -15.53 -13.36
CA GLU A 115 3.67 -16.35 -12.13
C GLU A 115 3.69 -15.49 -10.84
N VAL A 116 3.85 -14.17 -10.97
CA VAL A 116 3.97 -13.25 -9.82
C VAL A 116 2.73 -12.37 -9.66
N ILE A 117 1.83 -12.35 -10.65
CA ILE A 117 0.67 -11.45 -10.69
C ILE A 117 -0.65 -12.20 -10.75
#